data_916edb59ad82ddea145bc178dfafd7b2
#
_entry.id   916edb59ad82ddea145bc178dfafd7b2
#
_cell.length_a   1.000
_cell.length_b   1.000
_cell.length_c   1.000
_cell.angle_alpha   90.00
_cell.angle_beta   90.00
_cell.angle_gamma   90.00
#
_symmetry.space_group_name_H-M   'P 1'
#
loop_
_entity.id
_entity.type
_entity.pdbx_description
1 polymer ?
#
loop_
_entity_poly.entity_id
_entity_poly.type
_entity_poly.pdbx_seq_one_letter_code
_entity_poly.pdbx_strand_id
1 'polypeptide(L)'
;TVPFDIDRPLTKDELDQMIYYCRHDVMQTIEVFLNNKNEFDSQMALVKTFKLPLSHIGKTQAQLAAIILGAKRTEYDDEWDIQIPDTLELKKYKFVADWFLNKENHAKDKNLECNIAGVPHVFAWGGLHGSIDKYQYTCKPDELLIMADVDQLYPTIMIKYGLLSRCVSDYKKFEHILSESLRLKALKMKKEREPYKRICNITYGAMGDKFNAMYDPLHRTLVCVFGQLFLLDLIEKLEPVCDLIQSNTDGILLKIKRKNFERLDDLVYEWEQRTGLHMSFDCYKKVFQKDVNNYLTVDYDGHMKSKGSYVKGLSRLDYDLPILKKALVNYMVNDIPVEKTIKDCNALIMFQKIVKVSSLYKCGWHNGKQLTDKTFRVFASTRSSDSYIGKQKKEGATIEKFANTPEKCFIDNSDINEKICPDNLDKQWYIDLAKKRLKDFGIEI
;
A
#
# COMPACT_ATOMS: atom_id res chain seq x y z
N THR A 1 -15.46 -23.80 24.19
CA THR A 1 -16.56 -23.48 23.25
C THR A 1 -17.49 -24.68 23.18
N VAL A 2 -18.78 -24.43 23.28
CA VAL A 2 -19.80 -25.48 23.11
C VAL A 2 -19.80 -25.89 21.63
N PRO A 3 -19.68 -27.19 21.25
CA PRO A 3 -19.73 -27.63 19.88
C PRO A 3 -21.07 -27.27 19.21
N PHE A 4 -21.06 -26.98 17.91
CA PHE A 4 -22.28 -26.63 17.16
C PHE A 4 -23.16 -27.83 16.78
N ASP A 5 -22.63 -29.03 16.93
CA ASP A 5 -23.23 -30.30 16.51
C ASP A 5 -23.85 -31.12 17.66
N ILE A 6 -24.13 -30.44 18.80
CA ILE A 6 -24.81 -31.11 19.94
C ILE A 6 -26.26 -31.39 19.63
N ASP A 7 -26.61 -32.66 19.57
CA ASP A 7 -28.00 -33.16 19.34
C ASP A 7 -28.70 -33.53 20.67
N ARG A 8 -28.59 -32.66 21.67
CA ARG A 8 -29.25 -32.76 22.98
C ARG A 8 -29.50 -31.38 23.58
N PRO A 9 -30.40 -31.22 24.57
CA PRO A 9 -30.50 -29.99 25.35
C PRO A 9 -29.16 -29.65 26.03
N LEU A 10 -28.80 -28.36 25.98
CA LEU A 10 -27.60 -27.86 26.62
C LEU A 10 -27.72 -27.94 28.15
N THR A 11 -26.66 -28.27 28.83
CA THR A 11 -26.55 -28.11 30.29
C THR A 11 -26.56 -26.63 30.66
N LYS A 12 -26.79 -26.31 31.93
CA LYS A 12 -26.73 -24.92 32.42
C LYS A 12 -25.40 -24.26 32.14
N ASP A 13 -24.30 -24.96 32.39
CA ASP A 13 -22.94 -24.45 32.19
C ASP A 13 -22.64 -24.20 30.68
N GLU A 14 -23.10 -25.10 29.82
CA GLU A 14 -22.98 -24.91 28.36
C GLU A 14 -23.81 -23.73 27.87
N LEU A 15 -25.01 -23.55 28.43
CA LEU A 15 -25.87 -22.40 28.11
C LEU A 15 -25.23 -21.10 28.55
N ASP A 16 -24.65 -21.03 29.76
CA ASP A 16 -23.97 -19.86 30.27
C ASP A 16 -22.70 -19.54 29.42
N GLN A 17 -21.94 -20.54 29.00
CA GLN A 17 -20.84 -20.37 28.05
C GLN A 17 -21.29 -19.86 26.70
N MET A 18 -22.40 -20.37 26.17
CA MET A 18 -22.95 -19.93 24.89
C MET A 18 -23.43 -18.45 24.95
N ILE A 19 -24.12 -18.09 26.04
CA ILE A 19 -24.55 -16.71 26.28
C ILE A 19 -23.35 -15.78 26.38
N TYR A 20 -22.32 -16.16 27.13
CA TYR A 20 -21.07 -15.39 27.22
C TYR A 20 -20.41 -15.21 25.85
N TYR A 21 -20.30 -16.29 25.08
CA TYR A 21 -19.73 -16.26 23.74
C TYR A 21 -20.53 -15.34 22.79
N CYS A 22 -21.85 -15.47 22.76
CA CYS A 22 -22.71 -14.60 21.93
C CYS A 22 -22.57 -13.13 22.32
N ARG A 23 -22.54 -12.81 23.62
CA ARG A 23 -22.30 -11.43 24.09
C ARG A 23 -20.93 -10.90 23.66
N HIS A 24 -19.90 -11.76 23.80
CA HIS A 24 -18.54 -11.42 23.38
C HIS A 24 -18.48 -11.12 21.87
N ASP A 25 -19.09 -11.93 21.03
CA ASP A 25 -19.14 -11.73 19.57
C ASP A 25 -19.85 -10.43 19.18
N VAL A 26 -20.97 -10.11 19.87
CA VAL A 26 -21.68 -8.84 19.65
C VAL A 26 -20.77 -7.65 20.02
N MET A 27 -20.12 -7.70 21.17
CA MET A 27 -19.21 -6.64 21.63
C MET A 27 -18.02 -6.47 20.69
N GLN A 28 -17.41 -7.57 20.23
CA GLN A 28 -16.33 -7.54 19.23
C GLN A 28 -16.81 -6.94 17.88
N THR A 29 -18.02 -7.28 17.46
CA THR A 29 -18.62 -6.72 16.22
C THR A 29 -18.83 -5.21 16.35
N ILE A 30 -19.32 -4.74 17.51
CA ILE A 30 -19.48 -3.30 17.80
C ILE A 30 -18.12 -2.61 17.79
N GLU A 31 -17.10 -3.20 18.41
CA GLU A 31 -15.74 -2.65 18.45
C GLU A 31 -15.14 -2.56 17.04
N VAL A 32 -15.27 -3.61 16.22
CA VAL A 32 -14.85 -3.60 14.82
C VAL A 32 -15.55 -2.49 14.05
N PHE A 33 -16.86 -2.32 14.22
CA PHE A 33 -17.62 -1.24 13.58
C PHE A 33 -17.11 0.15 13.99
N LEU A 34 -16.95 0.39 15.29
CA LEU A 34 -16.46 1.68 15.82
C LEU A 34 -15.05 2.00 15.35
N ASN A 35 -14.18 1.00 15.29
CA ASN A 35 -12.81 1.15 14.79
C ASN A 35 -12.72 1.37 13.27
N ASN A 36 -13.73 0.92 12.51
CA ASN A 36 -13.80 1.07 11.05
C ASN A 36 -14.90 2.06 10.62
N LYS A 37 -15.33 2.94 11.49
CA LYS A 37 -16.40 3.91 11.19
C LYS A 37 -16.12 4.75 9.95
N ASN A 38 -14.86 5.13 9.70
CA ASN A 38 -14.46 5.88 8.51
C ASN A 38 -14.76 5.12 7.21
N GLU A 39 -14.57 3.79 7.18
CA GLU A 39 -14.91 2.96 6.02
C GLU A 39 -16.42 2.88 5.82
N PHE A 40 -17.18 2.75 6.90
CA PHE A 40 -18.63 2.79 6.86
C PHE A 40 -19.14 4.15 6.34
N ASP A 41 -18.62 5.25 6.86
CA ASP A 41 -18.99 6.62 6.44
C ASP A 41 -18.64 6.84 4.95
N SER A 42 -17.51 6.30 4.48
CA SER A 42 -17.12 6.34 3.08
C SER A 42 -18.09 5.53 2.20
N GLN A 43 -18.54 4.38 2.66
CA GLN A 43 -19.52 3.55 1.97
C GLN A 43 -20.88 4.26 1.90
N MET A 44 -21.32 4.88 3.01
CA MET A 44 -22.53 5.70 3.06
C MET A 44 -22.45 6.91 2.14
N ALA A 45 -21.28 7.53 2.02
CA ALA A 45 -21.07 8.65 1.09
C ALA A 45 -21.27 8.21 -0.37
N LEU A 46 -20.77 7.01 -0.76
CA LEU A 46 -21.03 6.44 -2.10
C LEU A 46 -22.52 6.25 -2.34
N VAL A 47 -23.21 5.58 -1.42
CA VAL A 47 -24.65 5.31 -1.54
C VAL A 47 -25.45 6.61 -1.69
N LYS A 48 -25.15 7.63 -0.90
CA LYS A 48 -25.81 8.95 -0.95
C LYS A 48 -25.49 9.73 -2.23
N THR A 49 -24.21 9.85 -2.57
CA THR A 49 -23.76 10.65 -3.74
C THR A 49 -24.37 10.12 -5.03
N PHE A 50 -24.42 8.80 -5.20
CA PHE A 50 -24.97 8.16 -6.40
C PHE A 50 -26.43 7.76 -6.27
N LYS A 51 -27.13 8.20 -5.21
CA LYS A 51 -28.58 8.00 -4.96
C LYS A 51 -28.99 6.51 -5.03
N LEU A 52 -28.15 5.64 -4.49
CA LEU A 52 -28.45 4.20 -4.44
C LEU A 52 -29.40 3.87 -3.28
N PRO A 53 -30.19 2.80 -3.40
CA PRO A 53 -30.98 2.27 -2.29
C PRO A 53 -30.07 1.91 -1.09
N LEU A 54 -30.54 2.19 0.14
CA LEU A 54 -29.77 1.89 1.36
C LEU A 54 -29.46 0.37 1.50
N SER A 55 -30.29 -0.50 0.93
CA SER A 55 -30.04 -1.94 0.87
C SER A 55 -28.71 -2.32 0.18
N HIS A 56 -28.12 -1.40 -0.59
CA HIS A 56 -26.82 -1.62 -1.21
C HIS A 56 -25.60 -1.37 -0.29
N ILE A 57 -25.82 -0.91 0.96
CA ILE A 57 -24.72 -0.62 1.90
C ILE A 57 -23.84 -1.84 2.19
N GLY A 58 -24.39 -3.06 2.11
CA GLY A 58 -23.67 -4.32 2.32
C GLY A 58 -22.90 -4.83 1.10
N LYS A 59 -22.98 -4.15 -0.05
CA LYS A 59 -22.26 -4.54 -1.27
C LYS A 59 -20.79 -4.08 -1.20
N THR A 60 -19.90 -4.82 -1.86
CA THR A 60 -18.53 -4.36 -2.01
C THR A 60 -18.45 -3.09 -2.87
N GLN A 61 -17.42 -2.29 -2.70
CA GLN A 61 -17.23 -1.08 -3.51
C GLN A 61 -17.12 -1.38 -5.00
N ALA A 62 -16.53 -2.53 -5.39
CA ALA A 62 -16.48 -2.98 -6.78
C ALA A 62 -17.88 -3.32 -7.34
N GLN A 63 -18.74 -3.93 -6.53
CA GLN A 63 -20.14 -4.16 -6.90
C GLN A 63 -20.92 -2.86 -7.02
N LEU A 64 -20.70 -1.90 -6.11
CA LEU A 64 -21.31 -0.57 -6.22
C LEU A 64 -20.88 0.16 -7.48
N ALA A 65 -19.60 0.12 -7.84
CA ALA A 65 -19.11 0.73 -9.08
C ALA A 65 -19.80 0.11 -10.31
N ALA A 66 -19.93 -1.21 -10.37
CA ALA A 66 -20.64 -1.88 -11.45
C ALA A 66 -22.12 -1.46 -11.55
N ILE A 67 -22.81 -1.34 -10.41
CA ILE A 67 -24.22 -0.87 -10.37
C ILE A 67 -24.32 0.59 -10.82
N ILE A 68 -23.45 1.46 -10.30
CA ILE A 68 -23.41 2.89 -10.64
C ILE A 68 -23.22 3.07 -12.14
N LEU A 69 -22.32 2.29 -12.76
CA LEU A 69 -21.99 2.39 -14.18
C LEU A 69 -22.92 1.55 -15.09
N GLY A 70 -23.91 0.86 -14.51
CA GLY A 70 -24.86 0.05 -15.28
C GLY A 70 -24.19 -1.10 -16.03
N ALA A 71 -23.13 -1.68 -15.47
CA ALA A 71 -22.38 -2.73 -16.13
C ALA A 71 -23.19 -4.02 -16.29
N LYS A 72 -23.08 -4.65 -17.47
CA LYS A 72 -23.66 -5.94 -17.80
C LYS A 72 -22.56 -6.89 -18.26
N ARG A 73 -22.42 -8.01 -17.56
CA ARG A 73 -21.38 -8.99 -17.88
C ARG A 73 -21.47 -9.47 -19.32
N THR A 74 -20.34 -9.40 -20.00
CA THR A 74 -20.08 -10.00 -21.31
C THR A 74 -18.74 -10.72 -21.22
N GLU A 75 -18.65 -11.90 -21.80
CA GLU A 75 -17.39 -12.66 -21.83
C GLU A 75 -16.60 -12.27 -23.08
N TYR A 76 -15.29 -12.10 -22.91
CA TYR A 76 -14.32 -11.80 -23.95
C TYR A 76 -13.14 -12.77 -23.83
N ASP A 77 -12.64 -13.24 -24.95
CA ASP A 77 -11.49 -14.17 -25.07
C ASP A 77 -10.36 -13.52 -25.87
N ASP A 78 -9.99 -12.32 -25.49
CA ASP A 78 -9.00 -11.50 -26.18
C ASP A 78 -7.96 -10.83 -25.25
N GLU A 79 -7.75 -11.38 -24.06
CA GLU A 79 -6.90 -10.79 -22.99
C GLU A 79 -5.52 -10.33 -23.49
N TRP A 80 -4.98 -10.99 -24.51
CA TRP A 80 -3.64 -10.77 -25.03
C TRP A 80 -3.59 -10.10 -26.41
N ASP A 81 -4.67 -9.48 -26.85
CA ASP A 81 -4.66 -8.65 -28.08
C ASP A 81 -4.07 -7.26 -27.81
N ILE A 82 -2.77 -7.28 -27.49
CA ILE A 82 -2.05 -6.11 -26.99
C ILE A 82 -1.77 -5.11 -28.09
N GLN A 83 -2.09 -3.85 -27.81
CA GLN A 83 -1.81 -2.68 -28.64
C GLN A 83 -1.00 -1.65 -27.83
N ILE A 84 -0.37 -0.72 -28.51
CA ILE A 84 0.31 0.44 -27.94
C ILE A 84 -0.39 1.73 -28.38
N PRO A 85 -0.35 2.82 -27.58
CA PRO A 85 -1.02 4.06 -27.95
C PRO A 85 -0.34 4.75 -29.16
N ASP A 86 -1.15 5.27 -30.09
CA ASP A 86 -0.68 5.99 -31.27
C ASP A 86 0.10 7.26 -30.92
N THR A 87 -0.16 7.83 -29.76
CA THR A 87 0.48 9.04 -29.24
C THR A 87 1.81 8.78 -28.54
N LEU A 88 2.31 7.55 -28.55
CA LEU A 88 3.57 7.16 -27.90
C LEU A 88 4.78 7.59 -28.74
N GLU A 89 5.76 8.24 -28.11
CA GLU A 89 7.01 8.66 -28.75
C GLU A 89 8.24 8.10 -28.01
N LEU A 90 8.49 6.80 -28.14
CA LEU A 90 9.68 6.14 -27.62
C LEU A 90 10.72 5.91 -28.72
N LYS A 91 11.97 6.25 -28.43
CA LYS A 91 13.14 6.01 -29.29
C LYS A 91 14.14 5.09 -28.62
N LYS A 92 14.80 5.59 -27.57
CA LYS A 92 15.84 4.88 -26.80
C LYS A 92 15.28 3.63 -26.10
N TYR A 93 14.09 3.75 -25.53
CA TYR A 93 13.45 2.68 -24.75
C TYR A 93 12.32 1.96 -25.49
N LYS A 94 12.30 2.04 -26.82
CA LYS A 94 11.31 1.36 -27.66
C LYS A 94 11.23 -0.14 -27.42
N PHE A 95 12.35 -0.79 -27.05
CA PHE A 95 12.40 -2.21 -26.74
C PHE A 95 11.41 -2.66 -25.64
N VAL A 96 10.99 -1.74 -24.76
CA VAL A 96 9.96 -2.04 -23.72
C VAL A 96 8.59 -2.19 -24.39
N ALA A 97 8.25 -1.33 -25.35
CA ALA A 97 7.01 -1.46 -26.12
C ALA A 97 7.03 -2.77 -26.95
N ASP A 98 8.17 -3.06 -27.60
CA ASP A 98 8.35 -4.29 -28.37
C ASP A 98 8.22 -5.55 -27.50
N TRP A 99 8.66 -5.48 -26.22
CA TRP A 99 8.48 -6.57 -25.25
C TRP A 99 7.01 -6.86 -24.96
N PHE A 100 6.16 -5.84 -24.77
CA PHE A 100 4.71 -5.99 -24.57
C PHE A 100 4.00 -6.54 -25.79
N LEU A 101 4.47 -6.22 -27.00
CA LEU A 101 3.91 -6.73 -28.26
C LEU A 101 4.32 -8.18 -28.57
N ASN A 102 5.42 -8.66 -27.99
CA ASN A 102 5.90 -10.01 -28.24
C ASN A 102 5.04 -11.06 -27.53
N LYS A 103 4.33 -11.89 -28.30
CA LYS A 103 3.43 -12.94 -27.81
C LYS A 103 4.07 -13.95 -26.87
N GLU A 104 5.39 -14.16 -26.96
CA GLU A 104 6.13 -15.05 -26.04
C GLU A 104 6.12 -14.53 -24.59
N ASN A 105 5.87 -13.24 -24.40
CA ASN A 105 5.80 -12.60 -23.08
C ASN A 105 4.37 -12.53 -22.52
N HIS A 106 3.35 -13.00 -23.24
CA HIS A 106 1.95 -12.95 -22.87
C HIS A 106 1.61 -13.99 -21.80
N ALA A 107 2.14 -13.79 -20.58
CA ALA A 107 1.80 -14.57 -19.38
C ALA A 107 1.97 -13.69 -18.14
N LYS A 108 1.07 -13.83 -17.15
CA LYS A 108 0.97 -12.92 -15.97
C LYS A 108 2.21 -12.92 -15.06
N ASP A 109 3.00 -13.98 -15.11
CA ASP A 109 4.24 -14.16 -14.35
C ASP A 109 5.49 -13.61 -15.08
N LYS A 110 5.37 -13.17 -16.33
CA LYS A 110 6.47 -12.57 -17.09
C LYS A 110 6.69 -11.11 -16.70
N ASN A 111 7.95 -10.72 -16.66
CA ASN A 111 8.39 -9.34 -16.47
C ASN A 111 9.64 -9.04 -17.32
N LEU A 112 9.92 -7.77 -17.48
CA LEU A 112 11.14 -7.24 -18.12
C LEU A 112 11.93 -6.46 -17.10
N GLU A 113 13.13 -6.92 -16.76
CA GLU A 113 14.09 -6.18 -15.93
C GLU A 113 15.06 -5.43 -16.84
N CYS A 114 15.21 -4.14 -16.65
CA CYS A 114 16.08 -3.29 -17.45
C CYS A 114 16.53 -2.04 -16.70
N ASN A 115 17.47 -1.28 -17.27
CA ASN A 115 17.87 0.01 -16.71
C ASN A 115 17.26 1.14 -17.53
N ILE A 116 16.58 2.07 -16.86
CA ILE A 116 15.96 3.27 -17.47
C ILE A 116 16.53 4.50 -16.77
N ALA A 117 17.14 5.41 -17.51
CA ALA A 117 17.74 6.63 -17.00
C ALA A 117 18.68 6.40 -15.79
N GLY A 118 19.46 5.31 -15.83
CA GLY A 118 20.38 4.93 -14.74
C GLY A 118 19.74 4.20 -13.56
N VAL A 119 18.42 3.96 -13.56
CA VAL A 119 17.66 3.33 -12.47
C VAL A 119 17.20 1.94 -12.87
N PRO A 120 17.41 0.90 -12.03
CA PRO A 120 16.83 -0.43 -12.26
C PRO A 120 15.30 -0.38 -12.28
N HIS A 121 14.70 -1.00 -13.30
CA HIS A 121 13.26 -1.04 -13.52
C HIS A 121 12.76 -2.45 -13.77
N VAL A 122 11.53 -2.69 -13.36
CA VAL A 122 10.76 -3.88 -13.71
C VAL A 122 9.46 -3.43 -14.36
N PHE A 123 9.22 -3.88 -15.60
CA PHE A 123 7.96 -3.75 -16.31
C PHE A 123 7.23 -5.09 -16.28
N ALA A 124 5.96 -5.06 -15.90
CA ALA A 124 5.15 -6.27 -15.77
C ALA A 124 3.69 -6.00 -16.16
N TRP A 125 2.90 -7.04 -16.29
CA TRP A 125 1.47 -6.95 -16.60
C TRP A 125 0.60 -6.32 -15.50
N GLY A 126 1.21 -5.98 -14.36
CA GLY A 126 0.56 -5.30 -13.23
C GLY A 126 1.01 -3.86 -13.00
N GLY A 127 2.07 -3.40 -13.66
CA GLY A 127 2.63 -2.05 -13.52
C GLY A 127 4.13 -2.00 -13.65
N LEU A 128 4.67 -0.79 -13.67
CA LEU A 128 6.10 -0.54 -13.66
C LEU A 128 6.54 -0.12 -12.24
N HIS A 129 7.76 -0.51 -11.89
CA HIS A 129 8.44 -0.07 -10.68
C HIS A 129 9.94 0.08 -10.96
N GLY A 130 10.50 1.21 -10.55
CA GLY A 130 11.94 1.43 -10.61
C GLY A 130 12.40 2.29 -9.45
N SER A 131 13.55 1.98 -8.86
CA SER A 131 14.11 2.80 -7.78
C SER A 131 15.62 2.63 -7.66
N ILE A 132 16.27 3.69 -7.22
CA ILE A 132 17.61 3.59 -6.64
C ILE A 132 17.43 3.10 -5.21
N ASP A 133 17.90 1.89 -4.90
CA ASP A 133 17.80 1.33 -3.55
C ASP A 133 18.75 2.01 -2.59
N LYS A 134 18.35 2.06 -1.30
CA LYS A 134 19.15 2.67 -0.22
C LYS A 134 19.57 4.11 -0.50
N TYR A 135 18.67 4.87 -1.10
CA TYR A 135 18.92 6.26 -1.50
C TYR A 135 18.47 7.24 -0.44
N GLN A 136 19.34 8.21 -0.13
CA GLN A 136 19.01 9.35 0.71
C GLN A 136 19.54 10.64 0.09
N TYR A 137 18.76 11.68 0.15
CA TYR A 137 19.17 12.98 -0.37
C TYR A 137 18.51 14.14 0.36
N THR A 138 19.29 15.17 0.64
CA THR A 138 18.80 16.48 1.07
C THR A 138 19.07 17.48 -0.03
N CYS A 139 18.00 18.13 -0.51
CA CYS A 139 18.04 19.07 -1.62
C CYS A 139 18.94 20.27 -1.33
N LYS A 140 19.84 20.57 -2.26
CA LYS A 140 20.70 21.76 -2.19
C LYS A 140 19.92 23.02 -2.59
N PRO A 141 20.39 24.24 -2.23
CA PRO A 141 19.65 25.48 -2.54
C PRO A 141 19.40 25.71 -4.04
N ASP A 142 20.30 25.23 -4.91
CA ASP A 142 20.22 25.35 -6.36
C ASP A 142 19.50 24.17 -7.05
N GLU A 143 18.89 23.27 -6.26
CA GLU A 143 18.23 22.05 -6.73
C GLU A 143 16.77 21.99 -6.31
N LEU A 144 16.02 21.08 -6.93
CA LEU A 144 14.67 20.67 -6.56
C LEU A 144 14.60 19.15 -6.54
N LEU A 145 13.90 18.60 -5.56
CA LEU A 145 13.35 17.24 -5.56
C LEU A 145 11.87 17.35 -5.88
N ILE A 146 11.46 16.74 -6.97
CA ILE A 146 10.09 16.84 -7.49
C ILE A 146 9.49 15.45 -7.59
N MET A 147 8.37 15.23 -6.90
CA MET A 147 7.47 14.12 -7.20
C MET A 147 6.47 14.62 -8.23
N ALA A 148 6.50 14.04 -9.41
CA ALA A 148 5.57 14.32 -10.49
C ALA A 148 4.60 13.14 -10.61
N ASP A 149 3.34 13.36 -10.22
CA ASP A 149 2.28 12.35 -10.22
C ASP A 149 1.24 12.66 -11.31
N VAL A 150 0.85 11.67 -12.11
CA VAL A 150 -0.22 11.82 -13.12
C VAL A 150 -1.59 11.82 -12.45
N ASP A 151 -2.36 12.85 -12.71
CA ASP A 151 -3.71 13.00 -12.17
C ASP A 151 -4.67 11.95 -12.72
N GLN A 152 -5.14 11.05 -11.84
CA GLN A 152 -6.11 10.02 -12.25
C GLN A 152 -5.66 9.22 -13.49
N LEU A 153 -4.42 8.75 -13.53
CA LEU A 153 -3.79 8.10 -14.68
C LEU A 153 -4.71 7.08 -15.36
N TYR A 154 -5.08 6.02 -14.67
CA TYR A 154 -5.89 4.94 -15.25
C TYR A 154 -7.30 5.38 -15.64
N PRO A 155 -8.05 6.14 -14.82
CA PRO A 155 -9.34 6.71 -15.23
C PRO A 155 -9.26 7.59 -16.47
N THR A 156 -8.20 8.40 -16.59
CA THR A 156 -8.01 9.27 -17.77
C THR A 156 -7.70 8.44 -19.01
N ILE A 157 -6.83 7.42 -18.90
CA ILE A 157 -6.55 6.49 -20.00
C ILE A 157 -7.84 5.75 -20.44
N MET A 158 -8.65 5.28 -19.48
CA MET A 158 -9.91 4.60 -19.81
C MET A 158 -10.84 5.46 -20.69
N ILE A 159 -10.90 6.77 -20.44
CA ILE A 159 -11.76 7.69 -21.25
C ILE A 159 -11.06 8.13 -22.52
N LYS A 160 -9.83 8.62 -22.44
CA LYS A 160 -9.12 9.22 -23.57
C LYS A 160 -8.82 8.21 -24.70
N TYR A 161 -8.56 6.99 -24.33
CA TYR A 161 -8.18 5.91 -25.26
C TYR A 161 -9.28 4.84 -25.45
N GLY A 162 -10.49 5.09 -24.92
CA GLY A 162 -11.64 4.18 -25.10
C GLY A 162 -11.47 2.84 -24.41
N LEU A 163 -10.70 2.78 -23.32
CA LEU A 163 -10.35 1.54 -22.62
C LEU A 163 -11.16 1.32 -21.33
N LEU A 164 -12.29 2.01 -21.15
CA LEU A 164 -13.24 1.63 -20.11
C LEU A 164 -13.80 0.23 -20.46
N SER A 165 -14.16 -0.55 -19.41
CA SER A 165 -14.73 -1.87 -19.61
C SER A 165 -15.84 -1.87 -20.67
N ARG A 166 -15.76 -2.76 -21.66
CA ARG A 166 -16.78 -2.99 -22.72
C ARG A 166 -18.11 -3.50 -22.14
N CYS A 167 -18.10 -3.94 -20.88
CA CYS A 167 -19.32 -4.30 -20.14
C CYS A 167 -20.13 -3.08 -19.68
N VAL A 168 -19.56 -1.86 -19.74
CA VAL A 168 -20.22 -0.60 -19.36
C VAL A 168 -20.86 0.03 -20.60
N SER A 169 -22.17 0.22 -20.58
CA SER A 169 -22.91 0.80 -21.71
C SER A 169 -22.90 2.33 -21.72
N ASP A 170 -22.77 2.96 -20.56
CA ASP A 170 -22.82 4.43 -20.39
C ASP A 170 -21.44 5.01 -20.08
N TYR A 171 -20.64 5.21 -21.11
CA TYR A 171 -19.33 5.86 -21.02
C TYR A 171 -19.42 7.30 -20.49
N LYS A 172 -20.48 8.03 -20.85
CA LYS A 172 -20.66 9.43 -20.44
C LYS A 172 -20.80 9.58 -18.93
N LYS A 173 -21.37 8.58 -18.28
CA LYS A 173 -21.50 8.58 -16.81
C LYS A 173 -20.14 8.49 -16.13
N PHE A 174 -19.24 7.62 -16.62
CA PHE A 174 -17.89 7.52 -16.06
C PHE A 174 -17.07 8.78 -16.37
N GLU A 175 -17.19 9.34 -17.59
CA GLU A 175 -16.56 10.60 -17.96
C GLU A 175 -17.01 11.76 -17.04
N HIS A 176 -18.32 11.84 -16.74
CA HIS A 176 -18.84 12.81 -15.78
C HIS A 176 -18.26 12.60 -14.37
N ILE A 177 -18.17 11.34 -13.89
CA ILE A 177 -17.58 11.02 -12.58
C ILE A 177 -16.11 11.45 -12.52
N LEU A 178 -15.34 11.19 -13.57
CA LEU A 178 -13.94 11.61 -13.69
C LEU A 178 -13.81 13.13 -13.69
N SER A 179 -14.60 13.84 -14.52
CA SER A 179 -14.56 15.30 -14.61
C SER A 179 -14.92 15.97 -13.29
N GLU A 180 -15.94 15.46 -12.56
CA GLU A 180 -16.28 15.95 -11.22
C GLU A 180 -15.16 15.68 -10.21
N SER A 181 -14.51 14.50 -10.25
CA SER A 181 -13.36 14.23 -9.40
C SER A 181 -12.22 15.23 -9.62
N LEU A 182 -11.92 15.57 -10.88
CA LEU A 182 -10.87 16.54 -11.24
C LEU A 182 -11.27 17.97 -10.87
N ARG A 183 -12.51 18.38 -11.15
CA ARG A 183 -13.05 19.69 -10.78
C ARG A 183 -12.99 19.93 -9.26
N LEU A 184 -13.41 18.93 -8.47
CA LEU A 184 -13.38 19.01 -7.01
C LEU A 184 -11.94 18.96 -6.45
N LYS A 185 -10.99 18.33 -7.16
CA LYS A 185 -9.56 18.42 -6.86
C LYS A 185 -9.06 19.86 -7.00
N ALA A 186 -9.36 20.52 -8.11
CA ALA A 186 -8.96 21.91 -8.37
C ALA A 186 -9.53 22.87 -7.32
N LEU A 187 -10.77 22.63 -6.86
CA LEU A 187 -11.43 23.40 -5.80
C LEU A 187 -10.98 23.02 -4.38
N LYS A 188 -10.07 22.06 -4.21
CA LYS A 188 -9.59 21.54 -2.92
C LYS A 188 -10.70 20.98 -2.00
N MET A 189 -11.82 20.56 -2.57
CA MET A 189 -13.00 20.00 -1.89
C MET A 189 -12.82 18.50 -1.65
N LYS A 190 -11.96 18.13 -0.70
CA LYS A 190 -11.51 16.74 -0.50
C LYS A 190 -12.65 15.78 -0.12
N LYS A 191 -13.59 16.20 0.75
CA LYS A 191 -14.70 15.34 1.22
C LYS A 191 -15.68 15.05 0.10
N GLU A 192 -16.08 16.05 -0.65
CA GLU A 192 -17.01 15.97 -1.77
C GLU A 192 -16.43 15.17 -2.94
N ARG A 193 -15.10 15.27 -3.13
CA ARG A 193 -14.35 14.53 -4.14
C ARG A 193 -14.28 13.04 -3.87
N GLU A 194 -14.20 12.64 -2.60
CA GLU A 194 -13.84 11.25 -2.21
C GLU A 194 -14.74 10.19 -2.89
N PRO A 195 -16.08 10.30 -2.94
CA PRO A 195 -16.92 9.31 -3.63
C PRO A 195 -16.59 9.17 -5.12
N TYR A 196 -16.37 10.27 -5.83
CA TYR A 196 -16.05 10.26 -7.27
C TYR A 196 -14.67 9.65 -7.54
N LYS A 197 -13.64 10.09 -6.79
CA LYS A 197 -12.30 9.52 -6.87
C LYS A 197 -12.29 8.02 -6.59
N ARG A 198 -13.09 7.59 -5.62
CA ARG A 198 -13.19 6.18 -5.23
C ARG A 198 -13.77 5.33 -6.36
N ILE A 199 -14.85 5.77 -7.01
CA ILE A 199 -15.39 5.07 -8.19
C ILE A 199 -14.35 5.00 -9.32
N CYS A 200 -13.67 6.09 -9.63
CA CYS A 200 -12.62 6.12 -10.63
C CYS A 200 -11.56 5.02 -10.39
N ASN A 201 -11.03 4.94 -9.17
CA ASN A 201 -9.96 4.00 -8.85
C ASN A 201 -10.44 2.54 -8.80
N ILE A 202 -11.63 2.30 -8.25
CA ILE A 202 -12.20 0.96 -8.10
C ILE A 202 -12.58 0.35 -9.45
N THR A 203 -13.00 1.17 -10.42
CA THR A 203 -13.37 0.69 -11.76
C THR A 203 -12.25 -0.11 -12.40
N TYR A 204 -11.00 0.39 -12.35
CA TYR A 204 -9.84 -0.36 -12.86
C TYR A 204 -9.66 -1.73 -12.18
N GLY A 205 -9.76 -1.76 -10.85
CA GLY A 205 -9.66 -3.02 -10.08
C GLY A 205 -10.79 -4.01 -10.43
N ALA A 206 -12.01 -3.50 -10.58
CA ALA A 206 -13.19 -4.31 -10.92
C ALA A 206 -13.11 -4.92 -12.32
N MET A 207 -12.44 -4.26 -13.28
CA MET A 207 -12.18 -4.82 -14.62
C MET A 207 -11.29 -6.07 -14.58
N GLY A 208 -10.48 -6.25 -13.51
CA GLY A 208 -9.65 -7.44 -13.32
C GLY A 208 -10.29 -8.55 -12.48
N ASP A 209 -11.42 -8.30 -11.87
CA ASP A 209 -12.13 -9.28 -11.02
C ASP A 209 -13.10 -10.12 -11.85
N LYS A 210 -12.74 -11.39 -12.06
CA LYS A 210 -13.54 -12.34 -12.86
C LYS A 210 -14.97 -12.56 -12.37
N PHE A 211 -15.29 -12.16 -11.14
CA PHE A 211 -16.64 -12.26 -10.57
C PHE A 211 -17.43 -10.95 -10.67
N ASN A 212 -16.80 -9.86 -11.13
CA ASN A 212 -17.45 -8.57 -11.28
C ASN A 212 -18.14 -8.43 -12.64
N ALA A 213 -19.25 -7.68 -12.70
CA ALA A 213 -19.95 -7.40 -13.94
C ALA A 213 -19.14 -6.53 -14.93
N MET A 214 -18.10 -5.84 -14.45
CA MET A 214 -17.19 -5.04 -15.27
C MET A 214 -15.95 -5.81 -15.74
N TYR A 215 -15.87 -7.12 -15.55
CA TYR A 215 -14.69 -7.90 -15.94
C TYR A 215 -14.37 -7.73 -17.43
N ASP A 216 -13.21 -7.20 -17.73
CA ASP A 216 -12.68 -6.98 -19.07
C ASP A 216 -11.15 -7.06 -19.04
N PRO A 217 -10.58 -8.26 -19.14
CA PRO A 217 -9.16 -8.49 -18.93
C PRO A 217 -8.27 -7.78 -19.97
N LEU A 218 -8.69 -7.66 -21.24
CA LEU A 218 -7.95 -6.94 -22.27
C LEU A 218 -7.85 -5.46 -21.93
N HIS A 219 -9.00 -4.77 -21.73
CA HIS A 219 -8.98 -3.33 -21.48
C HIS A 219 -8.27 -2.99 -20.18
N ARG A 220 -8.40 -3.82 -19.12
CA ARG A 220 -7.59 -3.67 -17.90
C ARG A 220 -6.10 -3.76 -18.20
N THR A 221 -5.67 -4.73 -19.00
CA THR A 221 -4.26 -4.92 -19.35
C THR A 221 -3.74 -3.76 -20.19
N LEU A 222 -4.51 -3.32 -21.19
CA LEU A 222 -4.15 -2.16 -22.03
C LEU A 222 -4.02 -0.87 -21.22
N VAL A 223 -4.93 -0.58 -20.27
CA VAL A 223 -4.82 0.58 -19.36
C VAL A 223 -3.49 0.55 -18.60
N CYS A 224 -3.11 -0.63 -18.10
CA CYS A 224 -1.85 -0.80 -17.38
C CYS A 224 -0.62 -0.61 -18.29
N VAL A 225 -0.63 -1.20 -19.49
CA VAL A 225 0.47 -1.08 -20.47
C VAL A 225 0.60 0.37 -20.94
N PHE A 226 -0.52 1.05 -21.29
CA PHE A 226 -0.51 2.45 -21.70
C PHE A 226 0.07 3.35 -20.61
N GLY A 227 -0.34 3.15 -19.34
CA GLY A 227 0.20 3.93 -18.22
C GLY A 227 1.71 3.78 -18.07
N GLN A 228 2.23 2.55 -18.17
CA GLN A 228 3.67 2.27 -18.11
C GLN A 228 4.42 2.92 -19.28
N LEU A 229 3.92 2.79 -20.50
CA LEU A 229 4.57 3.32 -21.69
C LEU A 229 4.53 4.85 -21.73
N PHE A 230 3.46 5.50 -21.28
CA PHE A 230 3.40 6.95 -21.16
C PHE A 230 4.37 7.51 -20.13
N LEU A 231 4.50 6.86 -18.97
CA LEU A 231 5.51 7.27 -17.99
C LEU A 231 6.93 7.05 -18.52
N LEU A 232 7.18 5.96 -19.24
CA LEU A 232 8.48 5.70 -19.86
C LEU A 232 8.83 6.74 -20.94
N ASP A 233 7.86 7.13 -21.77
CA ASP A 233 7.98 8.22 -22.74
C ASP A 233 8.38 9.54 -22.07
N LEU A 234 7.71 9.88 -20.96
CA LEU A 234 8.04 11.06 -20.19
C LEU A 234 9.47 10.97 -19.61
N ILE A 235 9.84 9.83 -19.03
CA ILE A 235 11.19 9.61 -18.46
C ILE A 235 12.25 9.79 -19.56
N GLU A 236 12.04 9.24 -20.76
CA GLU A 236 12.98 9.38 -21.88
C GLU A 236 13.17 10.85 -22.27
N LYS A 237 12.10 11.64 -22.29
CA LYS A 237 12.15 13.09 -22.59
C LYS A 237 12.83 13.89 -21.50
N LEU A 238 12.65 13.51 -20.23
CA LEU A 238 13.21 14.23 -19.08
C LEU A 238 14.64 13.83 -18.73
N GLU A 239 15.12 12.67 -19.16
CA GLU A 239 16.48 12.15 -18.86
C GLU A 239 17.61 13.16 -19.15
N PRO A 240 17.59 13.98 -20.22
CA PRO A 240 18.65 14.96 -20.47
C PRO A 240 18.69 16.16 -19.50
N VAL A 241 17.63 16.40 -18.72
CA VAL A 241 17.49 17.61 -17.90
C VAL A 241 17.42 17.36 -16.40
N CYS A 242 17.16 16.10 -15.99
CA CYS A 242 17.03 15.72 -14.59
C CYS A 242 17.60 14.32 -14.31
N ASP A 243 17.84 14.03 -13.02
CA ASP A 243 18.18 12.68 -12.55
C ASP A 243 16.91 11.99 -12.05
N LEU A 244 16.60 10.82 -12.60
CA LEU A 244 15.54 9.97 -12.08
C LEU A 244 15.99 9.28 -10.80
N ILE A 245 15.13 9.26 -9.77
CA ILE A 245 15.37 8.56 -8.50
C ILE A 245 14.46 7.34 -8.37
N GLN A 246 13.20 7.53 -8.73
CA GLN A 246 12.17 6.48 -8.61
C GLN A 246 11.10 6.68 -9.68
N SER A 247 10.53 5.59 -10.15
CA SER A 247 9.25 5.56 -10.85
C SER A 247 8.30 4.57 -10.18
N ASN A 248 7.05 4.93 -10.14
CA ASN A 248 5.97 4.11 -9.61
C ASN A 248 4.84 4.07 -10.65
N THR A 249 3.74 3.38 -10.35
CA THR A 249 2.60 3.17 -11.26
C THR A 249 2.08 4.45 -11.94
N ASP A 250 2.07 5.57 -11.21
CA ASP A 250 1.43 6.83 -11.61
C ASP A 250 2.32 8.07 -11.42
N GLY A 251 3.59 7.89 -11.03
CA GLY A 251 4.46 9.03 -10.76
C GLY A 251 5.95 8.71 -10.80
N ILE A 252 6.74 9.77 -10.86
CA ILE A 252 8.20 9.73 -10.89
C ILE A 252 8.79 10.72 -9.88
N LEU A 253 9.86 10.31 -9.19
CA LEU A 253 10.64 11.18 -8.31
C LEU A 253 11.93 11.60 -9.03
N LEU A 254 12.13 12.90 -9.14
CA LEU A 254 13.20 13.50 -9.91
C LEU A 254 14.05 14.43 -9.03
N LYS A 255 15.34 14.53 -9.36
CA LYS A 255 16.23 15.59 -8.89
C LYS A 255 16.64 16.45 -10.08
N ILE A 256 16.51 17.78 -9.96
CA ILE A 256 16.80 18.73 -11.04
C ILE A 256 17.45 19.99 -10.50
N LYS A 257 18.32 20.63 -11.32
CA LYS A 257 18.80 21.99 -11.03
C LYS A 257 17.67 23.01 -11.27
N ARG A 258 17.48 23.97 -10.36
CA ARG A 258 16.41 24.99 -10.46
C ARG A 258 16.43 25.73 -11.81
N LYS A 259 17.59 26.00 -12.37
CA LYS A 259 17.75 26.66 -13.67
C LYS A 259 17.17 25.86 -14.85
N ASN A 260 16.95 24.55 -14.68
CA ASN A 260 16.42 23.67 -15.72
C ASN A 260 14.90 23.44 -15.54
N PHE A 261 14.27 24.04 -14.53
CA PHE A 261 12.86 23.78 -14.22
C PHE A 261 11.92 24.21 -15.37
N GLU A 262 12.14 25.38 -15.96
CA GLU A 262 11.35 25.83 -17.13
C GLU A 262 11.42 24.82 -18.28
N ARG A 263 12.61 24.27 -18.54
CA ARG A 263 12.77 23.27 -19.58
C ARG A 263 12.04 21.96 -19.25
N LEU A 264 12.02 21.55 -17.97
CA LEU A 264 11.23 20.40 -17.52
C LEU A 264 9.74 20.66 -17.75
N ASP A 265 9.25 21.83 -17.34
CA ASP A 265 7.85 22.23 -17.46
C ASP A 265 7.39 22.23 -18.93
N ASP A 266 8.20 22.78 -19.84
CA ASP A 266 7.93 22.74 -21.30
C ASP A 266 7.81 21.30 -21.83
N LEU A 267 8.70 20.39 -21.41
CA LEU A 267 8.69 18.99 -21.85
C LEU A 267 7.48 18.24 -21.30
N VAL A 268 7.11 18.51 -20.06
CA VAL A 268 5.89 17.93 -19.44
C VAL A 268 4.66 18.48 -20.15
N TYR A 269 4.59 19.79 -20.41
CA TYR A 269 3.47 20.40 -21.13
C TYR A 269 3.28 19.79 -22.53
N GLU A 270 4.36 19.62 -23.32
CA GLU A 270 4.30 18.95 -24.62
C GLU A 270 3.74 17.52 -24.50
N TRP A 271 4.25 16.77 -23.51
CA TRP A 271 3.77 15.41 -23.25
C TRP A 271 2.28 15.39 -22.85
N GLU A 272 1.82 16.33 -22.01
CA GLU A 272 0.41 16.48 -21.62
C GLU A 272 -0.49 16.77 -22.83
N GLN A 273 -0.08 17.68 -23.71
CA GLN A 273 -0.86 18.03 -24.91
C GLN A 273 -0.99 16.82 -25.85
N ARG A 274 0.05 16.03 -25.97
CA ARG A 274 0.08 14.87 -26.86
C ARG A 274 -0.70 13.67 -26.29
N THR A 275 -0.56 13.39 -24.99
CA THR A 275 -1.17 12.22 -24.35
C THR A 275 -2.57 12.49 -23.78
N GLY A 276 -2.92 13.75 -23.53
CA GLY A 276 -4.13 14.16 -22.84
C GLY A 276 -4.14 13.78 -21.35
N LEU A 277 -2.99 13.41 -20.80
CA LEU A 277 -2.77 13.21 -19.36
C LEU A 277 -2.39 14.54 -18.72
N HIS A 278 -2.48 14.63 -17.40
CA HIS A 278 -2.11 15.83 -16.66
C HIS A 278 -1.21 15.49 -15.47
N MET A 279 -0.12 16.27 -15.28
CA MET A 279 0.87 16.06 -14.27
C MET A 279 0.72 17.07 -13.12
N SER A 280 0.87 16.63 -11.89
CA SER A 280 0.97 17.51 -10.72
C SER A 280 2.32 17.33 -10.04
N PHE A 281 2.87 18.44 -9.50
CA PHE A 281 4.19 18.47 -8.88
C PHE A 281 4.08 18.73 -7.40
N ASP A 282 4.75 17.88 -6.60
CA ASP A 282 5.03 18.11 -5.19
C ASP A 282 6.54 18.28 -4.99
N CYS A 283 6.98 19.37 -4.33
CA CYS A 283 8.38 19.63 -4.08
C CYS A 283 8.78 19.18 -2.67
N TYR A 284 9.93 18.51 -2.56
CA TYR A 284 10.46 18.00 -1.31
C TYR A 284 11.86 18.54 -1.00
N LYS A 285 12.18 18.64 0.30
CA LYS A 285 13.48 19.02 0.82
C LYS A 285 14.39 17.81 1.06
N LYS A 286 13.79 16.69 1.55
CA LYS A 286 14.53 15.47 1.86
C LYS A 286 13.78 14.25 1.30
N VAL A 287 14.56 13.25 0.89
CA VAL A 287 14.06 11.91 0.59
C VAL A 287 14.94 10.86 1.27
N PHE A 288 14.30 9.86 1.84
CA PHE A 288 14.90 8.64 2.37
C PHE A 288 14.17 7.46 1.75
N GLN A 289 14.86 6.63 1.00
CA GLN A 289 14.28 5.55 0.22
C GLN A 289 15.06 4.26 0.45
N LYS A 290 14.38 3.23 0.97
CA LYS A 290 14.90 1.88 1.00
C LYS A 290 14.73 1.22 -0.37
N ASP A 291 13.52 1.30 -0.89
CA ASP A 291 13.07 0.77 -2.18
C ASP A 291 11.79 1.53 -2.61
N VAL A 292 11.24 1.23 -3.79
CA VAL A 292 10.03 1.86 -4.35
C VAL A 292 8.79 1.77 -3.43
N ASN A 293 8.74 0.80 -2.53
CA ASN A 293 7.62 0.57 -1.61
C ASN A 293 7.87 1.05 -0.18
N ASN A 294 9.10 1.46 0.15
CA ASN A 294 9.49 1.92 1.48
C ASN A 294 10.30 3.20 1.37
N TYR A 295 9.63 4.34 1.46
CA TYR A 295 10.27 5.65 1.41
C TYR A 295 9.56 6.69 2.28
N LEU A 296 10.28 7.75 2.60
CA LEU A 296 9.80 8.93 3.30
C LEU A 296 10.34 10.18 2.60
N THR A 297 9.44 11.14 2.33
CA THR A 297 9.79 12.47 1.82
C THR A 297 9.38 13.54 2.82
N VAL A 298 10.14 14.63 2.88
CA VAL A 298 9.86 15.79 3.75
C VAL A 298 9.82 17.03 2.87
N ASP A 299 8.74 17.80 2.93
CA ASP A 299 8.62 19.06 2.22
C ASP A 299 9.36 20.23 2.92
N TYR A 300 9.28 21.43 2.36
CA TYR A 300 9.93 22.60 2.91
C TYR A 300 9.27 23.14 4.18
N ASP A 301 8.01 22.78 4.44
CA ASP A 301 7.25 23.14 5.64
C ASP A 301 7.40 22.10 6.76
N GLY A 302 8.16 21.03 6.51
CA GLY A 302 8.39 19.94 7.46
C GLY A 302 7.31 18.87 7.47
N HIS A 303 6.31 18.93 6.58
CA HIS A 303 5.34 17.85 6.43
C HIS A 303 6.00 16.65 5.78
N MET A 304 5.58 15.47 6.22
CA MET A 304 6.12 14.22 5.68
C MET A 304 5.06 13.44 4.92
N LYS A 305 5.49 12.79 3.83
CA LYS A 305 4.75 11.73 3.14
C LYS A 305 5.56 10.44 3.25
N SER A 306 4.93 9.36 3.68
CA SER A 306 5.64 8.09 3.89
C SER A 306 4.85 6.91 3.32
N LYS A 307 5.58 5.93 2.78
CA LYS A 307 5.05 4.68 2.25
C LYS A 307 5.83 3.49 2.83
N GLY A 308 5.14 2.38 3.03
CA GLY A 308 5.75 1.11 3.43
C GLY A 308 5.81 0.87 4.94
N SER A 309 6.01 -0.39 5.31
CA SER A 309 5.89 -0.89 6.68
C SER A 309 6.91 -0.29 7.68
N TYR A 310 8.03 0.24 7.18
CA TYR A 310 9.09 0.79 8.03
C TYR A 310 8.79 2.20 8.55
N VAL A 311 8.12 3.02 7.75
CA VAL A 311 7.95 4.45 8.03
C VAL A 311 6.49 4.95 7.93
N LYS A 312 5.57 4.13 7.39
CA LYS A 312 4.14 4.46 7.32
C LYS A 312 3.58 4.80 8.69
N GLY A 313 2.70 5.78 8.76
CA GLY A 313 2.00 6.17 9.99
C GLY A 313 1.33 4.97 10.68
N LEU A 314 1.29 5.03 12.00
CA LEU A 314 0.63 4.02 12.82
C LEU A 314 -0.87 4.01 12.57
N SER A 315 -1.47 2.83 12.52
CA SER A 315 -2.92 2.65 12.48
C SER A 315 -3.34 1.59 13.50
N ARG A 316 -4.60 1.58 13.89
CA ARG A 316 -5.13 0.56 14.83
C ARG A 316 -5.03 -0.87 14.28
N LEU A 317 -4.99 -1.02 12.96
CA LEU A 317 -4.87 -2.32 12.28
C LEU A 317 -3.41 -2.75 12.05
N ASP A 318 -2.45 -1.81 12.13
CA ASP A 318 -1.03 -2.08 11.93
C ASP A 318 -0.23 -1.45 13.06
N TYR A 319 -0.23 -2.13 14.20
CA TYR A 319 0.42 -1.69 15.43
C TYR A 319 1.56 -2.64 15.83
N ASP A 320 2.30 -3.13 14.84
CA ASP A 320 3.47 -4.00 15.03
C ASP A 320 4.75 -3.17 15.14
N LEU A 321 5.49 -3.31 16.25
CA LEU A 321 6.72 -2.58 16.54
C LEU A 321 6.60 -1.04 16.35
N PRO A 322 5.59 -0.37 16.95
CA PRO A 322 5.37 1.07 16.75
C PRO A 322 6.58 1.92 17.10
N ILE A 323 7.36 1.55 18.13
CA ILE A 323 8.55 2.29 18.58
C ILE A 323 9.60 2.41 17.48
N LEU A 324 9.75 1.38 16.62
CA LEU A 324 10.73 1.42 15.53
C LEU A 324 10.32 2.43 14.47
N LYS A 325 9.04 2.42 14.05
CA LYS A 325 8.51 3.41 13.11
C LYS A 325 8.73 4.84 13.62
N LYS A 326 8.40 5.08 14.90
CA LYS A 326 8.61 6.38 15.55
C LYS A 326 10.09 6.77 15.59
N ALA A 327 10.99 5.83 15.94
CA ALA A 327 12.42 6.10 16.04
C ALA A 327 13.04 6.41 14.65
N LEU A 328 12.67 5.65 13.61
CA LEU A 328 13.15 5.91 12.24
C LEU A 328 12.68 7.28 11.74
N VAL A 329 11.39 7.60 11.89
CA VAL A 329 10.84 8.89 11.46
C VAL A 329 11.50 10.04 12.23
N ASN A 330 11.62 9.95 13.55
CA ASN A 330 12.27 10.98 14.36
C ASN A 330 13.72 11.21 13.94
N TYR A 331 14.45 10.14 13.61
CA TYR A 331 15.83 10.26 13.10
C TYR A 331 15.87 10.97 11.74
N MET A 332 15.07 10.50 10.77
CA MET A 332 15.09 11.00 9.40
C MET A 332 14.59 12.45 9.27
N VAL A 333 13.56 12.81 10.04
CA VAL A 333 12.90 14.13 9.93
C VAL A 333 13.55 15.14 10.84
N ASN A 334 13.84 14.78 12.10
CA ASN A 334 14.21 15.68 13.18
C ASN A 334 15.65 15.50 13.67
N ASP A 335 16.42 14.60 13.06
CA ASP A 335 17.80 14.25 13.44
C ASP A 335 17.92 13.79 14.92
N ILE A 336 16.84 13.20 15.49
CA ILE A 336 16.82 12.68 16.87
C ILE A 336 17.37 11.27 16.87
N PRO A 337 18.44 10.96 17.64
CA PRO A 337 19.01 9.62 17.73
C PRO A 337 17.96 8.57 18.09
N VAL A 338 18.02 7.40 17.44
CA VAL A 338 17.08 6.30 17.70
C VAL A 338 17.13 5.82 19.15
N GLU A 339 18.33 5.83 19.74
CA GLU A 339 18.55 5.52 21.16
C GLU A 339 17.72 6.42 22.07
N LYS A 340 17.71 7.72 21.80
CA LYS A 340 16.94 8.68 22.59
C LYS A 340 15.46 8.38 22.50
N THR A 341 14.92 8.25 21.29
CA THR A 341 13.49 7.96 21.09
C THR A 341 13.06 6.66 21.80
N ILE A 342 13.91 5.62 21.75
CA ILE A 342 13.58 4.31 22.33
C ILE A 342 13.75 4.31 23.85
N LYS A 343 14.83 4.91 24.38
CA LYS A 343 15.09 4.96 25.84
C LYS A 343 14.06 5.81 26.56
N ASP A 344 13.63 6.94 25.99
CA ASP A 344 12.68 7.87 26.59
C ASP A 344 11.22 7.35 26.55
N CYS A 345 10.93 6.31 25.77
CA CYS A 345 9.60 5.75 25.67
C CYS A 345 9.34 4.76 26.83
N ASN A 346 8.25 4.98 27.59
CA ASN A 346 7.86 4.14 28.72
C ASN A 346 6.54 3.38 28.52
N ALA A 347 5.85 3.57 27.41
CA ALA A 347 4.60 2.88 27.11
C ALA A 347 4.87 1.49 26.51
N LEU A 348 4.48 0.42 27.21
CA LEU A 348 4.76 -0.97 26.79
C LEU A 348 4.18 -1.30 25.42
N ILE A 349 3.00 -0.79 25.11
CA ILE A 349 2.33 -0.99 23.81
C ILE A 349 3.19 -0.59 22.60
N MET A 350 4.09 0.36 22.76
CA MET A 350 5.00 0.81 21.71
C MET A 350 6.04 -0.24 21.31
N PHE A 351 6.31 -1.19 22.16
CA PHE A 351 7.34 -2.23 22.00
C PHE A 351 6.80 -3.58 21.54
N GLN A 352 5.48 -3.71 21.37
CA GLN A 352 4.87 -4.99 21.02
C GLN A 352 5.28 -5.47 19.62
N LYS A 353 5.71 -6.72 19.53
CA LYS A 353 5.81 -7.50 18.30
C LYS A 353 4.64 -8.46 18.26
N ILE A 354 3.83 -8.40 17.21
CA ILE A 354 2.67 -9.28 17.06
C ILE A 354 3.06 -10.47 16.20
N VAL A 355 2.84 -11.67 16.71
CA VAL A 355 3.05 -12.93 15.97
C VAL A 355 1.78 -13.77 15.98
N LYS A 356 1.54 -14.50 14.89
CA LYS A 356 0.37 -15.37 14.74
C LYS A 356 0.79 -16.74 14.21
N VAL A 357 0.36 -17.78 14.92
CA VAL A 357 0.49 -19.17 14.48
C VAL A 357 -0.52 -19.41 13.35
N SER A 358 -0.01 -19.58 12.12
CA SER A 358 -0.86 -19.86 10.97
C SER A 358 -1.42 -21.29 11.01
N SER A 359 -2.43 -21.56 10.16
CA SER A 359 -3.04 -22.89 10.03
C SER A 359 -2.08 -24.01 9.59
N LEU A 360 -0.89 -23.64 9.09
CA LEU A 360 0.17 -24.59 8.71
C LEU A 360 0.92 -25.18 9.91
N TYR A 361 0.81 -24.57 11.10
CA TYR A 361 1.46 -24.99 12.33
C TYR A 361 0.45 -25.50 13.36
N LYS A 362 0.91 -26.39 14.24
CA LYS A 362 0.12 -26.99 15.31
C LYS A 362 -0.18 -25.99 16.43
N CYS A 363 0.88 -25.37 16.97
CA CYS A 363 0.80 -24.48 18.12
C CYS A 363 2.02 -23.56 18.21
N GLY A 364 1.95 -22.56 19.11
CA GLY A 364 3.08 -21.78 19.57
C GLY A 364 3.86 -22.49 20.69
N TRP A 365 5.13 -22.12 20.88
CA TRP A 365 6.01 -22.61 21.95
C TRP A 365 6.78 -21.46 22.56
N HIS A 366 6.88 -21.45 23.89
CA HIS A 366 7.69 -20.48 24.62
C HIS A 366 8.12 -21.06 25.98
N ASN A 367 9.37 -20.84 26.37
CA ASN A 367 9.96 -21.34 27.65
C ASN A 367 9.69 -22.84 27.89
N GLY A 368 9.87 -23.65 26.83
CA GLY A 368 9.68 -25.11 26.89
C GLY A 368 8.23 -25.57 27.01
N LYS A 369 7.25 -24.66 26.88
CA LYS A 369 5.82 -24.98 27.01
C LYS A 369 5.06 -24.70 25.71
N GLN A 370 4.10 -25.56 25.44
CA GLN A 370 3.12 -25.35 24.37
C GLN A 370 2.15 -24.23 24.78
N LEU A 371 1.84 -23.34 23.82
CA LEU A 371 0.90 -22.25 23.99
C LEU A 371 -0.47 -22.63 23.38
N THR A 372 -1.53 -22.23 24.05
CA THR A 372 -2.93 -22.50 23.63
C THR A 372 -3.46 -21.45 22.66
N ASP A 373 -3.03 -20.19 22.82
CA ASP A 373 -3.43 -19.10 21.92
C ASP A 373 -2.75 -19.22 20.56
N LYS A 374 -3.26 -18.52 19.57
CA LYS A 374 -2.69 -18.44 18.22
C LYS A 374 -2.05 -17.10 17.91
N THR A 375 -2.34 -16.07 18.69
CA THR A 375 -1.79 -14.72 18.49
C THR A 375 -1.16 -14.24 19.78
N PHE A 376 0.04 -13.68 19.69
CA PHE A 376 0.82 -13.27 20.85
C PHE A 376 1.40 -11.88 20.67
N ARG A 377 1.38 -11.09 21.74
CA ARG A 377 2.21 -9.89 21.89
C ARG A 377 3.50 -10.27 22.57
N VAL A 378 4.60 -10.07 21.87
CA VAL A 378 5.96 -10.51 22.25
C VAL A 378 6.83 -9.29 22.48
N PHE A 379 7.62 -9.30 23.54
CA PHE A 379 8.51 -8.24 23.96
C PHE A 379 9.92 -8.78 24.21
N ALA A 380 10.96 -8.06 23.75
CA ALA A 380 12.34 -8.46 24.04
C ALA A 380 12.63 -8.44 25.55
N SER A 381 13.36 -9.42 26.05
CA SER A 381 13.64 -9.62 27.47
C SER A 381 15.13 -9.66 27.78
N THR A 382 15.53 -9.03 28.90
CA THR A 382 16.88 -9.13 29.48
C THR A 382 17.06 -10.37 30.35
N ARG A 383 15.97 -11.06 30.76
CA ARG A 383 16.04 -12.22 31.65
C ARG A 383 16.70 -13.41 30.98
N SER A 384 17.64 -14.04 31.67
CA SER A 384 18.33 -15.24 31.19
C SER A 384 17.42 -16.47 31.14
N SER A 385 16.35 -16.51 31.93
CA SER A 385 15.34 -17.59 31.96
C SER A 385 14.40 -17.58 30.77
N ASP A 386 14.32 -16.47 30.03
CA ASP A 386 13.42 -16.35 28.90
C ASP A 386 14.06 -16.92 27.62
N SER A 387 13.25 -17.55 26.79
CA SER A 387 13.64 -18.10 25.51
C SER A 387 12.92 -17.35 24.36
N TYR A 388 13.23 -17.72 23.13
CA TYR A 388 12.51 -17.22 21.95
C TYR A 388 11.09 -17.80 21.90
N ILE A 389 10.21 -17.14 21.17
CA ILE A 389 8.91 -17.68 20.78
C ILE A 389 9.03 -18.47 19.48
N GLY A 390 8.55 -19.71 19.49
CA GLY A 390 8.58 -20.64 18.37
C GLY A 390 7.18 -21.08 17.95
N LYS A 391 7.13 -21.79 16.82
CA LYS A 391 5.94 -22.45 16.27
C LYS A 391 6.26 -23.88 15.88
N GLN A 392 5.43 -24.83 16.27
CA GLN A 392 5.62 -26.24 16.00
C GLN A 392 4.93 -26.61 14.67
N LYS A 393 5.64 -27.35 13.81
CA LYS A 393 5.04 -27.93 12.61
C LYS A 393 3.93 -28.93 12.95
N LYS A 394 2.96 -29.11 12.05
CA LYS A 394 1.90 -30.11 12.21
C LYS A 394 2.46 -31.52 12.20
N GLU A 395 3.46 -31.75 11.36
CA GLU A 395 4.17 -33.01 11.25
C GLU A 395 5.53 -32.90 11.96
N GLY A 396 5.78 -33.81 12.89
CA GLY A 396 7.02 -33.89 13.67
C GLY A 396 7.06 -32.97 14.90
N ALA A 397 8.23 -33.02 15.60
CA ALA A 397 8.47 -32.26 16.83
C ALA A 397 9.24 -30.94 16.61
N THR A 398 9.55 -30.58 15.37
CA THR A 398 10.39 -29.42 15.07
C THR A 398 9.70 -28.11 15.44
N ILE A 399 10.41 -27.30 16.25
CA ILE A 399 9.98 -25.96 16.65
C ILE A 399 10.85 -24.95 15.88
N GLU A 400 10.20 -24.09 15.09
CA GLU A 400 10.83 -23.01 14.35
C GLU A 400 10.62 -21.69 15.09
N LYS A 401 11.67 -20.89 15.24
CA LYS A 401 11.54 -19.53 15.76
C LYS A 401 10.71 -18.66 14.81
N PHE A 402 9.88 -17.77 15.35
CA PHE A 402 9.25 -16.75 14.53
C PHE A 402 10.29 -15.78 13.98
N ALA A 403 10.20 -15.48 12.70
CA ALA A 403 11.10 -14.51 12.06
C ALA A 403 10.98 -13.13 12.69
N ASN A 404 12.09 -12.38 12.75
CA ASN A 404 12.16 -11.03 13.28
C ASN A 404 11.64 -10.86 14.71
N THR A 405 11.84 -11.88 15.56
CA THR A 405 11.57 -11.84 17.00
C THR A 405 12.87 -11.93 17.79
N PRO A 406 12.92 -11.44 19.05
CA PRO A 406 14.11 -11.52 19.88
C PRO A 406 14.46 -12.96 20.26
N GLU A 407 15.73 -13.23 20.62
CA GLU A 407 16.19 -14.53 21.11
C GLU A 407 15.64 -14.83 22.52
N LYS A 408 15.42 -13.79 23.31
CA LYS A 408 14.78 -13.86 24.62
C LYS A 408 13.59 -12.92 24.62
N CYS A 409 12.43 -13.42 25.01
CA CYS A 409 11.22 -12.63 25.03
C CYS A 409 10.29 -13.04 26.16
N PHE A 410 9.40 -12.15 26.55
CA PHE A 410 8.21 -12.46 27.34
C PHE A 410 6.95 -12.18 26.52
N ILE A 411 5.84 -12.79 26.92
CA ILE A 411 4.54 -12.65 26.27
C ILE A 411 3.59 -11.95 27.23
N ASP A 412 2.87 -10.95 26.76
CA ASP A 412 1.78 -10.30 27.50
C ASP A 412 0.59 -10.06 26.58
N ASN A 413 -0.40 -10.93 26.64
CA ASN A 413 -1.67 -10.85 25.89
C ASN A 413 -2.79 -10.10 26.62
N SER A 414 -2.53 -9.60 27.84
CA SER A 414 -3.51 -8.80 28.58
C SER A 414 -3.71 -7.42 27.96
N ASP A 415 -4.59 -6.61 28.53
CA ASP A 415 -4.66 -5.19 28.12
C ASP A 415 -3.37 -4.46 28.54
N ILE A 416 -2.66 -3.92 27.54
CA ILE A 416 -1.38 -3.22 27.71
C ILE A 416 -1.46 -1.73 27.36
N ASN A 417 -2.65 -1.18 27.09
CA ASN A 417 -2.80 0.19 26.62
C ASN A 417 -2.18 1.23 27.56
N GLU A 418 -2.30 1.02 28.87
CA GLU A 418 -1.78 1.93 29.90
C GLU A 418 -0.58 1.36 30.67
N LYS A 419 -0.06 0.19 30.25
CA LYS A 419 1.09 -0.41 30.92
C LYS A 419 2.38 0.34 30.61
N ILE A 420 3.17 0.55 31.65
CA ILE A 420 4.55 1.02 31.55
C ILE A 420 5.50 -0.14 31.25
N CYS A 421 6.65 0.19 30.66
CA CYS A 421 7.70 -0.79 30.38
C CYS A 421 8.19 -1.43 31.67
N PRO A 422 8.22 -2.77 31.78
CA PRO A 422 8.84 -3.46 32.92
C PRO A 422 10.37 -3.39 32.84
N ASP A 423 11.05 -3.54 34.00
CA ASP A 423 12.52 -3.46 34.10
C ASP A 423 13.26 -4.49 33.23
N ASN A 424 12.62 -5.60 32.92
CA ASN A 424 13.18 -6.65 32.08
C ASN A 424 12.96 -6.45 30.59
N LEU A 425 12.37 -5.34 30.16
CA LEU A 425 12.27 -5.02 28.73
C LEU A 425 13.66 -4.68 28.17
N ASP A 426 14.10 -5.46 27.17
CA ASP A 426 15.38 -5.23 26.50
C ASP A 426 15.23 -4.14 25.42
N LYS A 427 15.36 -2.88 25.82
CA LYS A 427 15.35 -1.75 24.90
C LYS A 427 16.53 -1.75 23.91
N GLN A 428 17.64 -2.43 24.25
CA GLN A 428 18.80 -2.50 23.37
C GLN A 428 18.49 -3.28 22.08
N TRP A 429 17.74 -4.39 22.19
CA TRP A 429 17.29 -5.14 21.01
C TRP A 429 16.53 -4.26 20.01
N TYR A 430 15.66 -3.35 20.49
CA TYR A 430 14.92 -2.42 19.62
C TYR A 430 15.84 -1.36 19.01
N ILE A 431 16.82 -0.88 19.74
CA ILE A 431 17.84 0.06 19.22
C ILE A 431 18.63 -0.59 18.08
N ASP A 432 19.11 -1.81 18.27
CA ASP A 432 19.89 -2.54 17.28
C ASP A 432 19.06 -2.82 16.02
N LEU A 433 17.78 -3.18 16.20
CA LEU A 433 16.86 -3.38 15.09
C LEU A 433 16.54 -2.07 14.36
N ALA A 434 16.39 -0.95 15.08
CA ALA A 434 16.20 0.36 14.46
C ALA A 434 17.42 0.76 13.63
N LYS A 435 18.64 0.59 14.16
CA LYS A 435 19.89 0.84 13.43
C LYS A 435 20.01 -0.04 12.18
N LYS A 436 19.69 -1.32 12.30
CA LYS A 436 19.64 -2.22 11.15
C LYS A 436 18.68 -1.71 10.06
N ARG A 437 17.48 -1.26 10.45
CA ARG A 437 16.50 -0.70 9.50
C ARG A 437 16.95 0.62 8.87
N LEU A 438 17.71 1.47 9.58
CA LEU A 438 18.30 2.68 9.00
C LEU A 438 19.35 2.35 7.93
N LYS A 439 20.15 1.29 8.13
CA LYS A 439 21.07 0.80 7.09
C LYS A 439 20.36 0.35 5.82
N ASP A 440 19.12 -0.16 5.94
CA ASP A 440 18.29 -0.50 4.78
C ASP A 440 17.91 0.75 3.95
N PHE A 441 17.96 1.96 4.53
CA PHE A 441 17.80 3.25 3.84
C PHE A 441 19.14 3.88 3.39
N GLY A 442 20.27 3.16 3.53
CA GLY A 442 21.60 3.67 3.21
C GLY A 442 22.15 4.64 4.25
N ILE A 443 21.60 4.65 5.47
CA ILE A 443 22.06 5.51 6.58
C ILE A 443 23.04 4.70 7.43
N GLU A 444 24.29 5.14 7.46
CA GLU A 444 25.34 4.60 8.33
C GLU A 444 25.31 5.30 9.68
N ILE A 445 25.20 4.50 10.78
CA ILE A 445 25.24 4.96 12.17
C ILE A 445 26.12 4.01 12.99
#